data_a74ff4e80c32a59a93d18ce68302a0fa
#
_entry.id   a74ff4e80c32a59a93d18ce68302a0fa
#
_cell.length_a   1.000
_cell.length_b   1.000
_cell.length_c   1.000
_cell.angle_alpha   90.00
_cell.angle_beta   90.00
_cell.angle_gamma   90.00
#
_symmetry.space_group_name_H-M   'P 1'
#
loop_
_entity.id
_entity.type
_entity.pdbx_description
1 polymer ?
#
loop_
_entity_poly.entity_id
_entity_poly.type
_entity_poly.pdbx_seq_one_letter_code
_entity_poly.pdbx_strand_id
1 'polypeptide(L)'
;MSPKKAEQFNDLFALVETSPQSLPGPFSTDIQKDVFDLLLFGLEEYHKNSVTQARSYISQVEILLEKNLNSQAEKLLAKAIKMARKEANYEMLYEIIEWQVAIHSLKPPTEKNIKIFDEYFGELKEIVEKQSKIAQKTR
;
A
#
# COMPACT_ATOMS: atom_id res chain seq x y z
N MET A 1 -8.01 -1.99 -11.79
CA MET A 1 -9.22 -2.14 -10.95
C MET A 1 -9.33 -0.96 -10.01
N SER A 2 -10.54 -0.41 -9.85
CA SER A 2 -10.79 0.71 -8.94
C SER A 2 -10.84 0.24 -7.49
N PRO A 3 -10.56 1.12 -6.50
CA PRO A 3 -10.70 0.77 -5.09
C PRO A 3 -12.08 0.25 -4.70
N LYS A 4 -13.13 0.80 -5.32
CA LYS A 4 -14.51 0.36 -5.08
C LYS A 4 -14.73 -1.09 -5.52
N LYS A 5 -14.16 -1.51 -6.65
CA LYS A 5 -14.21 -2.90 -7.10
C LYS A 5 -13.45 -3.84 -6.18
N ALA A 6 -12.31 -3.39 -5.66
CA ALA A 6 -11.54 -4.19 -4.70
C ALA A 6 -12.33 -4.43 -3.41
N GLU A 7 -13.06 -3.42 -2.92
CA GLU A 7 -13.94 -3.59 -1.76
C GLU A 7 -15.05 -4.60 -2.05
N GLN A 8 -15.65 -4.53 -3.22
CA GLN A 8 -16.68 -5.49 -3.63
C GLN A 8 -16.13 -6.93 -3.68
N PHE A 9 -14.93 -7.12 -4.20
CA PHE A 9 -14.27 -8.43 -4.21
C PHE A 9 -14.00 -8.93 -2.79
N ASN A 10 -13.54 -8.05 -1.90
CA ASN A 10 -13.30 -8.40 -0.50
C ASN A 10 -14.57 -8.83 0.20
N ASP A 11 -15.68 -8.12 -0.01
CA ASP A 11 -16.97 -8.44 0.58
C ASP A 11 -17.47 -9.80 0.11
N LEU A 12 -17.40 -10.06 -1.20
CA LEU A 12 -17.80 -11.36 -1.77
C LEU A 12 -16.90 -12.49 -1.26
N PHE A 13 -15.60 -12.24 -1.16
CA PHE A 13 -14.64 -13.22 -0.67
C PHE A 13 -14.96 -13.63 0.77
N ALA A 14 -15.24 -12.64 1.63
CA ALA A 14 -15.60 -12.89 3.02
C ALA A 14 -16.92 -13.67 3.10
N LEU A 15 -17.89 -13.36 2.25
CA LEU A 15 -19.18 -14.06 2.21
C LEU A 15 -19.01 -15.54 1.83
N VAL A 16 -18.20 -15.81 0.80
CA VAL A 16 -17.93 -17.18 0.34
C VAL A 16 -17.18 -17.97 1.42
N GLU A 17 -16.22 -17.34 2.09
CA GLU A 17 -15.40 -17.99 3.12
C GLU A 17 -16.19 -18.29 4.40
N THR A 18 -17.00 -17.33 4.86
CA THR A 18 -17.69 -17.44 6.16
C THR A 18 -19.04 -18.11 6.08
N SER A 19 -19.73 -18.06 4.95
CA SER A 19 -21.07 -18.59 4.79
C SER A 19 -21.28 -19.16 3.39
N PRO A 20 -20.59 -20.27 3.04
CA PRO A 20 -20.75 -20.88 1.72
C PRO A 20 -22.18 -21.30 1.40
N GLN A 21 -23.01 -21.55 2.42
CA GLN A 21 -24.41 -21.93 2.28
C GLN A 21 -25.33 -20.75 1.95
N SER A 22 -24.85 -19.51 2.09
CA SER A 22 -25.63 -18.32 1.76
C SER A 22 -25.64 -17.98 0.28
N LEU A 23 -24.83 -18.68 -0.54
CA LEU A 23 -24.87 -18.52 -1.98
C LEU A 23 -26.20 -19.06 -2.51
N PRO A 24 -26.89 -18.30 -3.38
CA PRO A 24 -28.21 -18.70 -3.83
C PRO A 24 -28.18 -19.84 -4.84
N GLY A 25 -29.21 -20.65 -4.78
CA GLY A 25 -29.63 -21.57 -5.83
C GLY A 25 -28.73 -22.76 -6.04
N PRO A 26 -28.53 -23.19 -7.27
CA PRO A 26 -27.92 -24.48 -7.57
C PRO A 26 -26.38 -24.42 -7.61
N PHE A 27 -25.74 -23.58 -6.78
CA PHE A 27 -24.28 -23.53 -6.73
C PHE A 27 -23.73 -24.84 -6.17
N SER A 28 -23.08 -25.63 -7.04
CA SER A 28 -22.33 -26.80 -6.62
C SER A 28 -21.04 -26.38 -5.93
N THR A 29 -20.39 -27.33 -5.25
CA THR A 29 -19.08 -27.11 -4.65
C THR A 29 -18.06 -26.66 -5.68
N ASP A 30 -18.13 -27.17 -6.90
CA ASP A 30 -17.23 -26.79 -7.99
C ASP A 30 -17.43 -25.35 -8.42
N ILE A 31 -18.69 -24.89 -8.51
CA ILE A 31 -19.00 -23.50 -8.85
C ILE A 31 -18.52 -22.56 -7.74
N GLN A 32 -18.68 -22.93 -6.46
CA GLN A 32 -18.17 -22.16 -5.33
C GLN A 32 -16.66 -21.97 -5.41
N LYS A 33 -15.94 -23.04 -5.76
CA LYS A 33 -14.51 -23.01 -5.94
C LYS A 33 -14.11 -22.08 -7.08
N ASP A 34 -14.81 -22.15 -8.22
CA ASP A 34 -14.54 -21.27 -9.37
C ASP A 34 -14.75 -19.80 -9.02
N VAL A 35 -15.81 -19.49 -8.29
CA VAL A 35 -16.08 -18.12 -7.82
C VAL A 35 -14.99 -17.65 -6.88
N PHE A 36 -14.55 -18.49 -5.96
CA PHE A 36 -13.47 -18.18 -5.02
C PHE A 36 -12.15 -17.88 -5.76
N ASP A 37 -11.79 -18.74 -6.72
CA ASP A 37 -10.58 -18.57 -7.53
C ASP A 37 -10.63 -17.26 -8.34
N LEU A 38 -11.79 -16.92 -8.89
CA LEU A 38 -11.98 -15.69 -9.64
C LEU A 38 -11.81 -14.45 -8.75
N LEU A 39 -12.38 -14.49 -7.54
CA LEU A 39 -12.23 -13.39 -6.57
C LEU A 39 -10.78 -13.21 -6.15
N LEU A 40 -10.09 -14.31 -5.89
CA LEU A 40 -8.68 -14.29 -5.51
C LEU A 40 -7.82 -13.70 -6.64
N PHE A 41 -8.08 -14.10 -7.89
CA PHE A 41 -7.41 -13.54 -9.06
C PHE A 41 -7.62 -12.02 -9.17
N GLY A 42 -8.86 -11.56 -8.97
CA GLY A 42 -9.19 -10.14 -9.02
C GLY A 42 -8.45 -9.33 -7.97
N LEU A 43 -8.34 -9.85 -6.74
CA LEU A 43 -7.60 -9.20 -5.66
C LEU A 43 -6.10 -9.18 -5.95
N GLU A 44 -5.56 -10.26 -6.50
CA GLU A 44 -4.15 -10.36 -6.88
C GLU A 44 -3.79 -9.33 -7.95
N GLU A 45 -4.62 -9.21 -8.99
CA GLU A 45 -4.41 -8.23 -10.05
C GLU A 45 -4.50 -6.79 -9.52
N TYR A 46 -5.44 -6.50 -8.64
CA TYR A 46 -5.56 -5.19 -8.01
C TYR A 46 -4.31 -4.85 -7.20
N HIS A 47 -3.84 -5.77 -6.38
CA HIS A 47 -2.64 -5.59 -5.56
C HIS A 47 -1.42 -5.34 -6.43
N LYS A 48 -1.25 -6.13 -7.49
CA LYS A 48 -0.14 -6.00 -8.44
C LYS A 48 -0.13 -4.62 -9.12
N ASN A 49 -1.30 -4.15 -9.54
CA ASN A 49 -1.43 -2.83 -10.18
C ASN A 49 -1.09 -1.70 -9.20
N SER A 50 -1.51 -1.82 -7.94
CA SER A 50 -1.21 -0.83 -6.91
C SER A 50 0.29 -0.73 -6.65
N VAL A 51 0.98 -1.87 -6.53
CA VAL A 51 2.44 -1.91 -6.35
C VAL A 51 3.16 -1.31 -7.55
N THR A 52 2.75 -1.67 -8.77
CA THR A 52 3.33 -1.15 -10.00
C THR A 52 3.18 0.37 -10.08
N GLN A 53 2.02 0.90 -9.72
CA GLN A 53 1.76 2.33 -9.72
C GLN A 53 2.62 3.07 -8.69
N ALA A 54 2.77 2.52 -7.50
CA ALA A 54 3.63 3.09 -6.46
C ALA A 54 5.09 3.13 -6.91
N ARG A 55 5.58 2.07 -7.55
CA ARG A 55 6.95 2.05 -8.10
C ARG A 55 7.12 3.06 -9.22
N SER A 56 6.10 3.27 -10.05
CA SER A 56 6.12 4.31 -11.08
C SER A 56 6.29 5.70 -10.47
N TYR A 57 5.61 5.99 -9.35
CA TYR A 57 5.78 7.25 -8.65
C TYR A 57 7.20 7.43 -8.13
N ILE A 58 7.79 6.38 -7.57
CA ILE A 58 9.18 6.42 -7.08
C ILE A 58 10.15 6.74 -8.22
N SER A 59 9.99 6.12 -9.37
CA SER A 59 10.82 6.40 -10.56
C SER A 59 10.68 7.86 -11.00
N GLN A 60 9.48 8.40 -10.99
CA GLN A 60 9.23 9.81 -11.30
C GLN A 60 9.88 10.74 -10.28
N VAL A 61 9.82 10.37 -9.00
CA VAL A 61 10.49 11.12 -7.92
C VAL A 61 12.00 11.22 -8.17
N GLU A 62 12.64 10.11 -8.54
CA GLU A 62 14.07 10.10 -8.84
C GLU A 62 14.42 11.08 -9.96
N ILE A 63 13.63 11.08 -11.04
CA ILE A 63 13.80 12.00 -12.17
C ILE A 63 13.63 13.45 -11.72
N LEU A 64 12.61 13.73 -10.93
CA LEU A 64 12.34 15.09 -10.43
C LEU A 64 13.47 15.60 -9.53
N LEU A 65 14.01 14.74 -8.68
CA LEU A 65 15.13 15.09 -7.80
C LEU A 65 16.41 15.39 -8.60
N GLU A 66 16.66 14.62 -9.66
CA GLU A 66 17.78 14.90 -10.56
C GLU A 66 17.68 16.27 -11.21
N LYS A 67 16.45 16.71 -11.47
CA LYS A 67 16.17 18.03 -12.06
C LYS A 67 16.00 19.14 -11.01
N ASN A 68 16.26 18.86 -9.75
CA ASN A 68 16.08 19.78 -8.62
C ASN A 68 14.66 20.28 -8.43
N LEU A 69 13.67 19.48 -8.84
CA LEU A 69 12.25 19.78 -8.68
C LEU A 69 11.72 19.13 -7.39
N ASN A 70 12.30 19.51 -6.26
CA ASN A 70 12.05 18.88 -4.96
C ASN A 70 10.59 19.00 -4.49
N SER A 71 9.97 20.15 -4.70
CA SER A 71 8.57 20.36 -4.31
C SER A 71 7.62 19.43 -5.03
N GLN A 72 7.83 19.20 -6.32
CA GLN A 72 7.02 18.28 -7.11
C GLN A 72 7.27 16.83 -6.70
N ALA A 73 8.53 16.48 -6.38
CA ALA A 73 8.88 15.16 -5.86
C ALA A 73 8.13 14.86 -4.55
N GLU A 74 8.08 15.83 -3.65
CA GLU A 74 7.36 15.69 -2.37
C GLU A 74 5.87 15.42 -2.58
N LYS A 75 5.26 16.10 -3.55
CA LYS A 75 3.84 15.89 -3.86
C LYS A 75 3.57 14.49 -4.38
N LEU A 76 4.44 13.96 -5.23
CA LEU A 76 4.31 12.59 -5.71
C LEU A 76 4.51 11.57 -4.61
N LEU A 77 5.47 11.80 -3.72
CA LEU A 77 5.69 10.93 -2.57
C LEU A 77 4.48 10.91 -1.64
N ALA A 78 3.83 12.05 -1.44
CA ALA A 78 2.61 12.11 -0.64
C ALA A 78 1.48 11.26 -1.23
N LYS A 79 1.33 11.26 -2.56
CA LYS A 79 0.36 10.40 -3.25
C LYS A 79 0.71 8.92 -3.07
N ALA A 80 1.98 8.57 -3.23
CA ALA A 80 2.44 7.20 -3.06
C ALA A 80 2.24 6.69 -1.64
N ILE A 81 2.46 7.53 -0.62
CA ILE A 81 2.22 7.21 0.78
C ILE A 81 0.74 6.85 1.00
N LYS A 82 -0.17 7.67 0.47
CA LYS A 82 -1.60 7.40 0.60
C LYS A 82 -1.98 6.06 0.01
N MET A 83 -1.43 5.71 -1.14
CA MET A 83 -1.68 4.42 -1.79
C MET A 83 -1.15 3.26 -0.96
N ALA A 84 0.08 3.38 -0.47
CA ALA A 84 0.70 2.32 0.31
C ALA A 84 -0.03 2.09 1.64
N ARG A 85 -0.49 3.16 2.30
CA ARG A 85 -1.29 3.06 3.54
C ARG A 85 -2.62 2.38 3.30
N LYS A 86 -3.30 2.73 2.21
CA LYS A 86 -4.58 2.14 1.84
C LYS A 86 -4.48 0.64 1.64
N GLU A 87 -3.39 0.18 1.04
CA GLU A 87 -3.15 -1.23 0.75
C GLU A 87 -2.46 -1.97 1.91
N ALA A 88 -2.11 -1.27 2.98
CA ALA A 88 -1.33 -1.81 4.10
C ALA A 88 -0.03 -2.47 3.63
N ASN A 89 0.58 -1.94 2.58
CA ASN A 89 1.84 -2.43 2.03
C ASN A 89 2.99 -1.77 2.77
N TYR A 90 3.43 -2.37 3.87
CA TYR A 90 4.44 -1.79 4.75
C TYR A 90 5.83 -1.72 4.12
N GLU A 91 6.20 -2.67 3.26
CA GLU A 91 7.47 -2.62 2.56
C GLU A 91 7.57 -1.40 1.65
N MET A 92 6.52 -1.18 0.86
CA MET A 92 6.45 -0.03 -0.04
C MET A 92 6.36 1.28 0.74
N LEU A 93 5.58 1.30 1.81
CA LEU A 93 5.44 2.47 2.68
C LEU A 93 6.78 2.85 3.30
N TYR A 94 7.55 1.87 3.78
CA TYR A 94 8.88 2.10 4.32
C TYR A 94 9.80 2.77 3.30
N GLU A 95 9.85 2.23 2.09
CA GLU A 95 10.68 2.76 1.01
C GLU A 95 10.31 4.21 0.66
N ILE A 96 9.01 4.50 0.55
CA ILE A 96 8.53 5.84 0.21
C ILE A 96 8.86 6.84 1.32
N ILE A 97 8.69 6.45 2.58
CA ILE A 97 8.98 7.31 3.72
C ILE A 97 10.48 7.56 3.84
N GLU A 98 11.32 6.58 3.50
CA GLU A 98 12.77 6.81 3.43
C GLU A 98 13.12 7.93 2.47
N TRP A 99 12.46 8.01 1.31
CA TRP A 99 12.63 9.11 0.37
C TRP A 99 12.22 10.45 0.98
N GLN A 100 11.10 10.47 1.73
CA GLN A 100 10.66 11.70 2.42
C GLN A 100 11.68 12.15 3.46
N VAL A 101 12.20 11.22 4.24
CA VAL A 101 13.26 11.51 5.22
C VAL A 101 14.49 12.11 4.53
N ALA A 102 14.91 11.52 3.42
CA ALA A 102 16.06 11.99 2.66
C ALA A 102 15.85 13.42 2.15
N ILE A 103 14.67 13.70 1.58
CA ILE A 103 14.35 15.04 1.07
C ILE A 103 14.34 16.07 2.20
N HIS A 104 13.70 15.75 3.32
CA HIS A 104 13.57 16.67 4.45
C HIS A 104 14.91 16.90 5.17
N SER A 105 15.83 15.93 5.10
CA SER A 105 17.17 16.11 5.68
C SER A 105 17.99 17.17 4.95
N LEU A 106 17.64 17.46 3.69
CA LEU A 106 18.31 18.48 2.88
C LEU A 106 17.76 19.89 3.09
N LYS A 107 16.63 20.00 3.78
CA LYS A 107 16.00 21.31 4.06
C LYS A 107 16.69 22.03 5.21
N PRO A 108 16.61 23.39 5.25
CA PRO A 108 17.14 24.14 6.39
C PRO A 108 16.59 23.65 7.71
N PRO A 109 17.39 23.62 8.79
CA PRO A 109 16.97 23.08 10.09
C PRO A 109 16.07 24.07 10.86
N THR A 110 14.94 24.44 10.27
CA THR A 110 13.92 25.22 10.94
C THR A 110 13.12 24.34 11.89
N GLU A 111 12.46 24.94 12.89
CA GLU A 111 11.63 24.20 13.83
C GLU A 111 10.57 23.37 13.12
N LYS A 112 9.91 23.94 12.10
CA LYS A 112 8.91 23.25 11.29
C LYS A 112 9.51 22.05 10.56
N ASN A 113 10.67 22.20 9.92
CA ASN A 113 11.29 21.13 9.14
C ASN A 113 11.80 20.00 10.04
N ILE A 114 12.32 20.32 11.20
CA ILE A 114 12.77 19.33 12.19
C ILE A 114 11.57 18.51 12.66
N LYS A 115 10.45 19.16 12.94
CA LYS A 115 9.24 18.48 13.37
C LYS A 115 8.73 17.49 12.32
N ILE A 116 8.69 17.91 11.05
CA ILE A 116 8.26 17.05 9.94
C ILE A 116 9.21 15.85 9.80
N PHE A 117 10.52 16.10 9.87
CA PHE A 117 11.53 15.05 9.81
C PHE A 117 11.34 14.02 10.92
N ASP A 118 11.12 14.48 12.15
CA ASP A 118 10.91 13.60 13.31
C ASP A 118 9.64 12.76 13.16
N GLU A 119 8.58 13.33 12.60
CA GLU A 119 7.34 12.60 12.34
C GLU A 119 7.56 11.45 11.37
N TYR A 120 8.24 11.69 10.25
CA TYR A 120 8.55 10.63 9.28
C TYR A 120 9.49 9.58 9.87
N PHE A 121 10.49 9.99 10.61
CA PHE A 121 11.42 9.07 11.24
C PHE A 121 10.73 8.19 12.27
N GLY A 122 9.82 8.76 13.05
CA GLY A 122 8.99 8.01 13.99
C GLY A 122 8.10 6.99 13.29
N GLU A 123 7.54 7.35 12.15
CA GLU A 123 6.73 6.45 11.33
C GLU A 123 7.54 5.27 10.80
N LEU A 124 8.80 5.49 10.39
CA LEU A 124 9.69 4.40 9.99
C LEU A 124 9.90 3.40 11.12
N LYS A 125 10.09 3.87 12.33
CA LYS A 125 10.25 3.00 13.50
C LYS A 125 9.00 2.16 13.74
N GLU A 126 7.82 2.76 13.63
CA GLU A 126 6.55 2.04 13.79
C GLU A 126 6.38 0.94 12.75
N ILE A 127 6.77 1.20 11.50
CA ILE A 127 6.67 0.21 10.42
C ILE A 127 7.57 -0.98 10.71
N VAL A 128 8.80 -0.73 11.16
CA VAL A 128 9.75 -1.79 11.52
C VAL A 128 9.19 -2.65 12.64
N GLU A 129 8.58 -2.05 13.67
CA GLU A 129 7.94 -2.77 14.76
C GLU A 129 6.80 -3.65 14.28
N LYS A 130 5.93 -3.12 13.39
CA LYS A 130 4.82 -3.88 12.83
C LYS A 130 5.29 -5.08 12.01
N GLN A 131 6.33 -4.91 11.20
CA GLN A 131 6.91 -6.00 10.41
C GLN A 131 7.52 -7.06 11.31
N SER A 132 8.19 -6.66 12.39
CA SER A 132 8.76 -7.57 13.36
C SER A 132 7.68 -8.41 14.04
N LYS A 133 6.56 -7.79 14.44
CA LYS A 133 5.42 -8.50 15.04
C LYS A 133 4.80 -9.51 14.09
N ILE A 134 4.67 -9.16 12.83
CA ILE A 134 4.13 -10.07 11.80
C ILE A 134 5.07 -11.27 11.63
N ALA A 135 6.37 -11.04 11.56
CA ALA A 135 7.37 -12.10 11.44
C ALA A 135 7.34 -13.05 12.65
N GLN A 136 7.14 -12.54 13.87
CA GLN A 136 7.01 -13.35 15.07
C GLN A 136 5.76 -14.22 15.06
N LYS A 137 4.65 -13.71 14.53
CA LYS A 137 3.39 -14.47 14.46
C LYS A 137 3.40 -15.58 13.43
N THR A 138 4.25 -15.48 12.42
CA THR A 138 4.33 -16.48 11.34
C THR A 138 5.31 -17.63 11.65
N ARG A 139 6.00 -17.53 12.76
CA ARG A 139 6.88 -18.62 13.26
C ARG A 139 6.06 -19.58 14.16
#